data_72318d7ef298d14c7a1f1efdb412934a
#
_entry.id   72318d7ef298d14c7a1f1efdb412934a
#
_cell.length_a   1.000
_cell.length_b   1.000
_cell.length_c   1.000
_cell.angle_alpha   90.00
_cell.angle_beta   90.00
_cell.angle_gamma   90.00
#
_symmetry.space_group_name_H-M   'P 1'
#
loop_
_entity.id
_entity.type
_entity.pdbx_description
1 polymer ?
#
loop_
_entity_poly.entity_id
_entity_poly.type
_entity_poly.pdbx_seq_one_letter_code
_entity_poly.pdbx_strand_id
1 'polypeptide(L)'
;MTHPLAGHASVDASARRVSHYRWLEERLLRILGGWIALTPELPVKLLFGRHVWDCAQHADLWGKRLPELRAPAHRGAPPSEGFAHLVDLIDGLQARHESIARVVSVYRVLKPHLIAAYETHLA
;
A
#
# COMPACT_ATOMS: atom_id res chain seq x y z
N MET A 1 26.37 -1.04 -21.49
CA MET A 1 26.03 0.39 -21.57
C MET A 1 24.55 0.57 -21.26
N THR A 2 24.24 1.50 -20.42
CA THR A 2 22.84 1.78 -20.08
C THR A 2 22.24 2.66 -21.17
N HIS A 3 21.11 2.25 -21.72
CA HIS A 3 20.36 3.07 -22.66
C HIS A 3 19.97 4.39 -21.98
N PRO A 4 19.98 5.55 -22.69
CA PRO A 4 19.60 6.83 -22.08
C PRO A 4 18.24 6.82 -21.41
N LEU A 5 17.32 5.96 -21.85
CA LEU A 5 15.99 5.82 -21.28
C LEU A 5 15.87 4.62 -20.34
N ALA A 6 16.97 3.94 -20.00
CA ALA A 6 16.93 2.72 -19.20
C ALA A 6 16.39 2.94 -17.78
N GLY A 7 16.62 4.12 -17.19
CA GLY A 7 16.05 4.48 -15.90
C GLY A 7 14.62 4.99 -15.98
N HIS A 8 14.07 5.11 -17.19
CA HIS A 8 12.73 5.63 -17.41
C HIS A 8 11.82 4.51 -17.90
N ALA A 9 10.96 4.00 -17.01
CA ALA A 9 9.92 3.10 -17.45
C ALA A 9 9.02 3.79 -18.48
N SER A 10 8.43 3.04 -19.39
CA SER A 10 7.42 3.59 -20.28
C SER A 10 6.30 4.23 -19.47
N VAL A 11 5.57 5.17 -20.06
CA VAL A 11 4.43 5.81 -19.41
C VAL A 11 3.44 4.76 -18.92
N ASP A 12 3.15 3.76 -19.74
CA ASP A 12 2.22 2.67 -19.37
C ASP A 12 2.75 1.83 -18.21
N ALA A 13 4.03 1.51 -18.20
CA ALA A 13 4.64 0.74 -17.11
C ALA A 13 4.64 1.54 -15.80
N SER A 14 4.95 2.84 -15.88
CA SER A 14 4.90 3.72 -14.71
C SER A 14 3.47 3.86 -14.19
N ALA A 15 2.50 4.00 -15.07
CA ALA A 15 1.09 4.08 -14.69
C ALA A 15 0.62 2.81 -13.97
N ARG A 16 1.04 1.62 -14.45
CA ARG A 16 0.71 0.37 -13.77
C ARG A 16 1.32 0.30 -12.36
N ARG A 17 2.59 0.68 -12.22
CA ARG A 17 3.25 0.68 -10.90
C ARG A 17 2.56 1.63 -9.94
N VAL A 18 2.28 2.86 -10.37
CA VAL A 18 1.59 3.86 -9.55
C VAL A 18 0.18 3.39 -9.18
N SER A 19 -0.52 2.72 -10.10
CA SER A 19 -1.81 2.12 -9.83
C SER A 19 -1.72 1.05 -8.72
N HIS A 20 -0.67 0.21 -8.73
CA HIS A 20 -0.43 -0.77 -7.67
C HIS A 20 -0.15 -0.11 -6.32
N TYR A 21 0.66 0.95 -6.31
CA TYR A 21 1.01 1.67 -5.08
C TYR A 21 -0.23 2.33 -4.47
N ARG A 22 -1.04 3.00 -5.30
CA ARG A 22 -2.29 3.59 -4.85
C ARG A 22 -3.22 2.54 -4.27
N TRP A 23 -3.38 1.41 -4.96
CA TRP A 23 -4.24 0.32 -4.49
C TRP A 23 -3.81 -0.18 -3.11
N LEU A 24 -2.52 -0.45 -2.93
CA LEU A 24 -2.02 -0.98 -1.65
C LEU A 24 -2.10 0.06 -0.53
N GLU A 25 -1.73 1.30 -0.78
CA GLU A 25 -1.84 2.36 0.23
C GLU A 25 -3.28 2.57 0.65
N GLU A 26 -4.21 2.55 -0.29
CA GLU A 26 -5.63 2.68 0.01
C GLU A 26 -6.15 1.47 0.80
N ARG A 27 -5.74 0.25 0.46
CA ARG A 27 -6.08 -0.93 1.24
C ARG A 27 -5.51 -0.84 2.65
N LEU A 28 -4.26 -0.42 2.80
CA LEU A 28 -3.63 -0.27 4.11
C LEU A 28 -4.37 0.74 4.98
N LEU A 29 -4.75 1.88 4.43
CA LEU A 29 -5.48 2.86 5.24
C LEU A 29 -6.82 2.31 5.74
N ARG A 30 -7.52 1.53 4.92
CA ARG A 30 -8.81 0.92 5.31
C ARG A 30 -8.62 -0.19 6.33
N ILE A 31 -7.60 -1.04 6.13
CA ILE A 31 -7.28 -2.13 7.04
C ILE A 31 -6.88 -1.58 8.41
N LEU A 32 -5.91 -0.68 8.44
CA LEU A 32 -5.43 -0.08 9.68
C LEU A 32 -6.53 0.70 10.39
N GLY A 33 -7.31 1.47 9.65
CA GLY A 33 -8.44 2.21 10.21
C GLY A 33 -9.48 1.30 10.84
N GLY A 34 -9.82 0.20 10.17
CA GLY A 34 -10.75 -0.78 10.71
C GLY A 34 -10.22 -1.49 11.96
N TRP A 35 -8.92 -1.71 12.03
CA TRP A 35 -8.30 -2.39 13.17
C TRP A 35 -8.17 -1.53 14.42
N ILE A 36 -8.25 -0.20 14.32
CA ILE A 36 -8.11 0.69 15.48
C ILE A 36 -9.14 0.32 16.56
N ALA A 37 -10.39 0.12 16.18
CA ALA A 37 -11.43 -0.23 17.12
C ALA A 37 -11.29 -1.65 17.68
N LEU A 38 -10.76 -2.57 16.88
CA LEU A 38 -10.67 -4.00 17.21
C LEU A 38 -9.47 -4.33 18.09
N THR A 39 -8.43 -3.50 18.04
CA THR A 39 -7.16 -3.76 18.73
C THR A 39 -7.24 -3.21 20.16
N PRO A 40 -7.05 -4.04 21.20
CA PRO A 40 -7.23 -3.57 22.58
C PRO A 40 -6.07 -2.74 23.11
N GLU A 41 -4.84 -2.92 22.61
CA GLU A 41 -3.66 -2.26 23.13
C GLU A 41 -3.56 -0.81 22.62
N LEU A 42 -3.60 0.16 23.53
CA LEU A 42 -3.56 1.58 23.17
C LEU A 42 -2.32 1.97 22.35
N PRO A 43 -1.10 1.52 22.68
CA PRO A 43 0.07 1.86 21.86
C PRO A 43 -0.07 1.39 20.41
N VAL A 44 -0.69 0.23 20.17
CA VAL A 44 -0.91 -0.30 18.83
C VAL A 44 -1.98 0.51 18.11
N LYS A 45 -3.06 0.91 18.80
CA LYS A 45 -4.08 1.82 18.23
C LYS A 45 -3.46 3.13 17.75
N LEU A 46 -2.58 3.71 18.56
CA LEU A 46 -1.91 4.97 18.22
C LEU A 46 -0.98 4.81 17.01
N LEU A 47 -0.26 3.70 16.95
CA LEU A 47 0.58 3.36 15.80
C LEU A 47 -0.25 3.24 14.53
N PHE A 48 -1.34 2.50 14.57
CA PHE A 48 -2.24 2.33 13.44
C PHE A 48 -2.82 3.69 13.00
N GLY A 49 -3.26 4.50 13.95
CA GLY A 49 -3.82 5.83 13.65
C GLY A 49 -2.84 6.74 12.92
N ARG A 50 -1.57 6.73 13.36
CA ARG A 50 -0.51 7.49 12.70
C ARG A 50 -0.33 7.01 11.25
N HIS A 51 -0.28 5.72 11.04
CA HIS A 51 -0.03 5.15 9.72
C HIS A 51 -1.25 5.23 8.79
N VAL A 52 -2.47 5.26 9.33
CA VAL A 52 -3.67 5.58 8.53
C VAL A 52 -3.50 6.91 7.84
N TRP A 53 -3.05 7.92 8.58
CA TRP A 53 -2.83 9.24 8.02
C TRP A 53 -1.75 9.22 6.93
N ASP A 54 -0.62 8.56 7.18
CA ASP A 54 0.45 8.43 6.21
C ASP A 54 -0.02 7.71 4.94
N CYS A 55 -0.71 6.60 5.08
CA CYS A 55 -1.23 5.84 3.94
C CYS A 55 -2.26 6.65 3.14
N ALA A 56 -3.09 7.43 3.81
CA ALA A 56 -4.06 8.30 3.15
C ALA A 56 -3.36 9.37 2.29
N GLN A 57 -2.32 9.99 2.84
CA GLN A 57 -1.52 10.97 2.10
C GLN A 57 -0.82 10.34 0.90
N HIS A 58 -0.22 9.17 1.07
CA HIS A 58 0.46 8.48 0.00
C HIS A 58 -0.52 8.07 -1.11
N ALA A 59 -1.69 7.54 -0.74
CA ALA A 59 -2.72 7.17 -1.71
C ALA A 59 -3.18 8.39 -2.53
N ASP A 60 -3.35 9.54 -1.86
CA ASP A 60 -3.73 10.78 -2.52
C ASP A 60 -2.64 11.25 -3.51
N LEU A 61 -1.38 11.22 -3.10
CA LEU A 61 -0.26 11.62 -3.96
C LEU A 61 -0.18 10.73 -5.20
N TRP A 62 -0.28 9.41 -5.04
CA TRP A 62 -0.27 8.50 -6.18
C TRP A 62 -1.50 8.68 -7.07
N GLY A 63 -2.66 8.94 -6.47
CA GLY A 63 -3.87 9.23 -7.22
C GLY A 63 -3.73 10.47 -8.09
N LYS A 64 -3.05 11.50 -7.60
CA LYS A 64 -2.77 12.72 -8.37
C LYS A 64 -1.73 12.50 -9.46
N ARG A 65 -0.82 11.53 -9.26
CA ARG A 65 0.19 11.19 -10.26
C ARG A 65 -0.40 10.45 -11.47
N LEU A 66 -1.46 9.67 -11.28
CA LEU A 66 -2.04 8.86 -12.35
C LEU A 66 -2.48 9.66 -13.58
N PRO A 67 -3.21 10.79 -13.46
CA PRO A 67 -3.56 11.60 -14.62
C PRO A 67 -2.34 12.14 -15.38
N GLU A 68 -1.26 12.47 -14.67
CA GLU A 68 -0.01 12.92 -15.30
C GLU A 68 0.61 11.81 -16.15
N LEU A 69 0.30 10.56 -15.85
CA LEU A 69 0.71 9.38 -16.61
C LEU A 69 -0.37 8.91 -17.58
N ARG A 70 -1.38 9.76 -17.83
CA ARG A 70 -2.52 9.48 -18.72
C ARG A 70 -3.35 8.27 -18.27
N ALA A 71 -3.49 8.10 -16.96
CA ALA A 71 -4.28 7.03 -16.36
C ALA A 71 -5.39 7.62 -15.49
N PRO A 72 -6.52 6.90 -15.30
CA PRO A 72 -7.60 7.39 -14.44
C PRO A 72 -7.16 7.50 -12.98
N ALA A 73 -7.32 8.67 -12.38
CA ALA A 73 -6.87 8.98 -11.02
C ALA A 73 -7.54 8.09 -9.94
N HIS A 74 -8.75 7.65 -10.19
CA HIS A 74 -9.55 6.90 -9.22
C HIS A 74 -9.32 5.39 -9.28
N ARG A 75 -8.46 4.92 -10.18
CA ARG A 75 -8.25 3.48 -10.36
C ARG A 75 -6.92 3.03 -9.81
N GLY A 76 -6.97 2.46 -8.61
CA GLY A 76 -5.92 1.58 -8.16
C GLY A 76 -6.22 0.15 -8.59
N ALA A 77 -5.19 -0.63 -8.83
CA ALA A 77 -5.32 -2.03 -9.19
C ALA A 77 -4.26 -2.85 -8.45
N PRO A 78 -4.60 -4.08 -7.99
CA PRO A 78 -3.60 -4.94 -7.35
C PRO A 78 -2.57 -5.42 -8.37
N PRO A 79 -1.32 -5.73 -7.91
CA PRO A 79 -0.29 -6.29 -8.79
C PRO A 79 -0.69 -7.63 -9.41
N SER A 80 -1.45 -8.44 -8.68
CA SER A 80 -1.93 -9.74 -9.10
C SER A 80 -3.12 -10.15 -8.25
N GLU A 81 -3.87 -11.16 -8.72
CA GLU A 81 -4.96 -11.74 -7.93
C GLU A 81 -4.43 -12.40 -6.65
N GLY A 82 -3.27 -13.07 -6.74
CA GLY A 82 -2.64 -13.70 -5.57
C GLY A 82 -2.27 -12.68 -4.50
N PHE A 83 -1.74 -11.54 -4.89
CA PHE A 83 -1.41 -10.48 -3.96
C PHE A 83 -2.67 -9.87 -3.33
N ALA A 84 -3.71 -9.64 -4.14
CA ALA A 84 -4.99 -9.17 -3.64
C ALA A 84 -5.58 -10.15 -2.62
N HIS A 85 -5.48 -11.45 -2.89
CA HIS A 85 -5.94 -12.49 -1.97
C HIS A 85 -5.18 -12.46 -0.65
N LEU A 86 -3.85 -12.29 -0.71
CA LEU A 86 -3.02 -12.14 0.50
C LEU A 86 -3.49 -10.96 1.34
N VAL A 87 -3.74 -9.81 0.71
CA VAL A 87 -4.21 -8.61 1.43
C VAL A 87 -5.59 -8.84 2.03
N ASP A 88 -6.48 -9.55 1.34
CA ASP A 88 -7.79 -9.92 1.86
C ASP A 88 -7.67 -10.83 3.09
N LEU A 89 -6.74 -11.79 3.08
CA LEU A 89 -6.49 -12.64 4.24
C LEU A 89 -6.00 -11.82 5.44
N ILE A 90 -5.14 -10.84 5.21
CA ILE A 90 -4.65 -9.94 6.27
C ILE A 90 -5.80 -9.08 6.80
N ASP A 91 -6.63 -8.54 5.93
CA ASP A 91 -7.81 -7.76 6.33
C ASP A 91 -8.76 -8.60 7.20
N GLY A 92 -8.78 -9.92 6.99
CA GLY A 92 -9.59 -10.85 7.77
C GLY A 92 -9.13 -11.07 9.23
N LEU A 93 -8.01 -10.48 9.66
CA LEU A 93 -7.53 -10.59 11.05
C LEU A 93 -8.37 -9.69 11.98
N GLN A 94 -9.57 -10.13 12.29
CA GLN A 94 -10.58 -9.32 12.99
C GLN A 94 -10.76 -9.68 14.47
N ALA A 95 -10.17 -10.78 14.94
CA ALA A 95 -10.34 -11.23 16.32
C ALA A 95 -9.53 -10.36 17.28
N ARG A 96 -10.09 -10.15 18.49
CA ARG A 96 -9.46 -9.31 19.51
C ARG A 96 -8.05 -9.76 19.89
N HIS A 97 -7.79 -11.06 19.88
CA HIS A 97 -6.51 -11.65 20.29
C HIS A 97 -5.46 -11.67 19.16
N GLU A 98 -5.75 -11.10 17.99
CA GLU A 98 -4.87 -11.17 16.82
C GLU A 98 -3.99 -9.93 16.64
N SER A 99 -3.77 -9.14 17.69
CA SER A 99 -2.95 -7.92 17.62
C SER A 99 -1.56 -8.18 17.09
N ILE A 100 -0.88 -9.24 17.54
CA ILE A 100 0.46 -9.59 17.07
C ILE A 100 0.44 -9.94 15.58
N ALA A 101 -0.53 -10.75 15.16
CA ALA A 101 -0.68 -11.13 13.76
C ALA A 101 -0.91 -9.90 12.88
N ARG A 102 -1.71 -8.92 13.33
CA ARG A 102 -1.93 -7.67 12.61
C ARG A 102 -0.64 -6.87 12.45
N VAL A 103 0.08 -6.69 13.54
CA VAL A 103 1.35 -5.94 13.53
C VAL A 103 2.36 -6.63 12.61
N VAL A 104 2.53 -7.92 12.72
CA VAL A 104 3.48 -8.67 11.90
C VAL A 104 3.11 -8.60 10.42
N SER A 105 1.83 -8.82 10.09
CA SER A 105 1.40 -8.84 8.69
C SER A 105 1.61 -7.49 7.99
N VAL A 106 1.36 -6.38 8.67
CA VAL A 106 1.54 -5.05 8.08
C VAL A 106 3.01 -4.62 8.10
N TYR A 107 3.68 -4.74 9.25
CA TYR A 107 5.01 -4.15 9.43
C TYR A 107 6.17 -5.07 9.04
N ARG A 108 5.93 -6.36 8.88
CA ARG A 108 6.94 -7.32 8.45
C ARG A 108 6.69 -7.89 7.05
N VAL A 109 5.51 -7.71 6.50
CA VAL A 109 5.15 -8.24 5.19
C VAL A 109 4.78 -7.11 4.22
N LEU A 110 3.67 -6.39 4.47
CA LEU A 110 3.16 -5.42 3.49
C LEU A 110 4.03 -4.17 3.37
N LYS A 111 4.40 -3.53 4.47
CA LYS A 111 5.20 -2.30 4.42
C LYS A 111 6.62 -2.53 3.89
N PRO A 112 7.35 -3.57 4.29
CA PRO A 112 8.65 -3.85 3.67
C PRO A 112 8.55 -4.13 2.17
N HIS A 113 7.51 -4.82 1.71
CA HIS A 113 7.25 -5.02 0.29
C HIS A 113 7.07 -3.68 -0.43
N LEU A 114 6.28 -2.80 0.15
CA LEU A 114 6.00 -1.48 -0.41
C LEU A 114 7.26 -0.61 -0.47
N ILE A 115 8.06 -0.61 0.60
CA ILE A 115 9.32 0.12 0.65
C ILE A 115 10.26 -0.39 -0.45
N ALA A 116 10.41 -1.70 -0.60
CA ALA A 116 11.25 -2.29 -1.64
C ALA A 116 10.75 -1.91 -3.04
N ALA A 117 9.44 -1.90 -3.25
CA ALA A 117 8.85 -1.48 -4.51
C ALA A 117 9.14 -0.01 -4.82
N TYR A 118 9.05 0.86 -3.82
CA TYR A 118 9.37 2.28 -3.98
C TYR A 118 10.84 2.51 -4.29
N GLU A 119 11.74 1.81 -3.60
CA GLU A 119 13.17 1.89 -3.86
C GLU A 119 13.49 1.49 -5.30
N THR A 120 12.89 0.41 -5.77
CA THR A 120 13.03 -0.06 -7.15
C THR A 120 12.48 0.96 -8.16
N HIS A 121 11.34 1.58 -7.83
CA HIS A 121 10.72 2.59 -8.69
C HIS A 121 11.59 3.84 -8.84
N LEU A 122 12.27 4.25 -7.76
CA LEU A 122 13.14 5.42 -7.75
C LEU A 122 14.52 5.16 -8.38
N ALA A 123 14.91 3.91 -8.48
CA ALA A 123 16.18 3.52 -9.11
C ALA A 123 16.13 3.55 -10.68
#